data_73a197b8e50886c28535c1360d2dcdec
#
_entry.id   73a197b8e50886c28535c1360d2dcdec
#
_cell.length_a   1.000
_cell.length_b   1.000
_cell.length_c   1.000
_cell.angle_alpha   90.00
_cell.angle_beta   90.00
_cell.angle_gamma   90.00
#
_symmetry.space_group_name_H-M   'P 1'
#
loop_
_entity.id
_entity.type
_entity.pdbx_description
1 polymer ?
#
loop_
_entity_poly.entity_id
_entity_poly.type
_entity_poly.pdbx_seq_one_letter_code
_entity_poly.pdbx_strand_id
1 'polypeptide(L)'
;IQVLREPKKALMEVTRIGKESIVTIPNFGHISTRLSLLFSGKMPVTGSLPKDWHETDNIHLCTIKDFEILCNESSINIIERRFFNSSGNESLLAKISPNLFAATAMYKISQ
;
A
#
# COMPACT_ATOMS: atom_id res chain seq x y z
N ILE A 1 -3.37 -2.98 -7.27
CA ILE A 1 -4.70 -2.52 -6.82
C ILE A 1 -4.88 -1.02 -7.01
N GLN A 2 -3.85 -0.22 -6.81
CA GLN A 2 -3.91 1.25 -6.88
C GLN A 2 -4.04 1.81 -8.28
N VAL A 3 -3.74 1.04 -9.31
CA VAL A 3 -3.92 1.44 -10.72
C VAL A 3 -5.34 1.20 -11.22
N LEU A 4 -6.18 0.53 -10.44
CA LEU A 4 -7.55 0.18 -10.82
C LEU A 4 -8.51 1.31 -10.46
N ARG A 5 -9.54 1.50 -11.29
CA ARG A 5 -10.55 2.54 -11.04
C ARG A 5 -11.43 2.24 -9.83
N GLU A 6 -11.74 0.98 -9.60
CA GLU A 6 -12.60 0.52 -8.51
C GLU A 6 -11.88 -0.54 -7.68
N PRO A 7 -10.89 -0.15 -6.85
CA PRO A 7 -10.08 -1.10 -6.09
C PRO A 7 -10.91 -1.99 -5.16
N LYS A 8 -11.95 -1.45 -4.54
CA LYS A 8 -12.81 -2.22 -3.63
C LYS A 8 -13.50 -3.37 -4.36
N LYS A 9 -14.08 -3.10 -5.54
CA LYS A 9 -14.74 -4.14 -6.33
C LYS A 9 -13.75 -5.19 -6.82
N ALA A 10 -12.58 -4.75 -7.29
CA ALA A 10 -11.52 -5.65 -7.72
C ALA A 10 -11.05 -6.55 -6.60
N LEU A 11 -10.87 -5.99 -5.41
CA LEU A 11 -10.44 -6.72 -4.23
C LEU A 11 -11.46 -7.78 -3.81
N MET A 12 -12.74 -7.41 -3.79
CA MET A 12 -13.83 -8.35 -3.48
C MET A 12 -13.92 -9.48 -4.51
N GLU A 13 -13.75 -9.18 -5.79
CA GLU A 13 -13.80 -10.17 -6.86
C GLU A 13 -12.63 -11.14 -6.80
N VAL A 14 -11.43 -10.64 -6.52
CA VAL A 14 -10.23 -11.46 -6.37
C VAL A 14 -10.40 -12.45 -5.20
N THR A 15 -10.94 -12.00 -4.07
CA THR A 15 -11.17 -12.86 -2.91
C THR A 15 -12.34 -13.83 -3.12
N ARG A 16 -13.29 -13.48 -3.97
CA ARG A 16 -14.39 -14.37 -4.35
C ARG A 16 -13.91 -15.54 -5.20
N ILE A 17 -13.02 -15.30 -6.15
CA ILE A 17 -12.52 -16.30 -7.10
C ILE A 17 -11.48 -17.21 -6.46
N GLY A 18 -10.51 -16.64 -5.77
CA GLY A 18 -9.40 -17.37 -5.15
C GLY A 18 -9.65 -17.68 -3.69
N LYS A 19 -9.15 -18.83 -3.20
CA LYS A 19 -9.17 -19.16 -1.77
C LYS A 19 -8.31 -18.18 -0.99
N GLU A 20 -7.12 -17.90 -1.52
CA GLU A 20 -6.18 -16.94 -0.97
C GLU A 20 -5.61 -16.11 -2.10
N SER A 21 -5.37 -14.83 -1.84
CA SER A 21 -4.82 -13.93 -2.85
C SER A 21 -3.72 -13.10 -2.23
N ILE A 22 -2.74 -12.72 -3.04
CA ILE A 22 -1.63 -11.88 -2.64
C ILE A 22 -1.80 -10.51 -3.28
N VAL A 23 -1.75 -9.46 -2.45
CA VAL A 23 -1.86 -8.07 -2.89
C VAL A 23 -0.67 -7.30 -2.36
N THR A 24 -0.05 -6.52 -3.22
CA THR A 24 1.02 -5.60 -2.82
C THR A 24 0.56 -4.17 -3.00
N ILE A 25 0.93 -3.31 -2.06
CA ILE A 25 0.61 -1.89 -2.11
C ILE A 25 1.85 -1.05 -1.79
N PRO A 26 2.14 0.01 -2.56
CA PRO A 26 3.07 1.04 -2.11
C PRO A 26 2.42 1.86 -1.00
N ASN A 27 3.20 2.24 0.00
CA ASN A 27 2.70 2.98 1.16
C ASN A 27 2.93 4.48 0.97
N PHE A 28 1.88 5.24 0.71
CA PHE A 28 1.97 6.69 0.63
C PHE A 28 2.25 7.36 1.99
N GLY A 29 2.03 6.66 3.08
CA GLY A 29 2.30 7.15 4.44
C GLY A 29 3.75 7.02 4.90
N HIS A 30 4.67 6.53 4.05
CA HIS A 30 6.09 6.41 4.38
C HIS A 30 6.69 7.75 4.81
N ILE A 31 7.64 7.71 5.75
CA ILE A 31 8.24 8.92 6.30
C ILE A 31 8.85 9.83 5.21
N SER A 32 9.48 9.27 4.19
CA SER A 32 10.07 10.06 3.10
C SER A 32 9.00 10.84 2.32
N THR A 33 7.84 10.24 2.10
CA THR A 33 6.70 10.89 1.47
C THR A 33 6.17 12.04 2.32
N ARG A 34 6.01 11.80 3.63
CA ARG A 34 5.54 12.82 4.57
C ARG A 34 6.49 14.01 4.64
N LEU A 35 7.79 13.75 4.73
CA LEU A 35 8.81 14.80 4.77
C LEU A 35 8.88 15.58 3.46
N SER A 36 8.75 14.90 2.32
CA SER A 36 8.73 15.54 1.01
C SER A 36 7.57 16.52 0.90
N LEU A 37 6.36 16.11 1.28
CA LEU A 37 5.20 17.00 1.29
C LEU A 37 5.36 18.15 2.27
N LEU A 38 5.88 17.88 3.47
CA LEU A 38 6.03 18.89 4.52
C LEU A 38 7.03 19.97 4.11
N PHE A 39 8.18 19.59 3.57
CA PHE A 39 9.28 20.53 3.30
C PHE A 39 9.29 21.09 1.88
N SER A 40 8.89 20.31 0.88
CA SER A 40 8.87 20.80 -0.52
C SER A 40 7.50 21.28 -0.98
N GLY A 41 6.43 20.81 -0.36
CA GLY A 41 5.07 21.14 -0.77
C GLY A 41 4.68 20.58 -2.14
N LYS A 42 5.44 19.65 -2.66
CA LYS A 42 5.20 19.01 -3.95
C LYS A 42 4.86 17.53 -3.75
N MET A 43 4.13 16.96 -4.70
CA MET A 43 3.90 15.53 -4.71
C MET A 43 5.24 14.79 -4.80
N PRO A 44 5.47 13.80 -3.93
CA PRO A 44 6.77 13.14 -3.87
C PRO A 44 7.05 12.27 -5.08
N VAL A 45 8.32 12.26 -5.50
CA VAL A 45 8.88 11.28 -6.43
C VAL A 45 9.92 10.49 -5.64
N THR A 46 9.59 9.27 -5.30
CA THR A 46 10.40 8.40 -4.42
C THR A 46 10.62 7.04 -5.07
N GLY A 47 11.32 6.15 -4.38
CA GLY A 47 11.46 4.77 -4.83
C GLY A 47 10.13 4.03 -5.00
N SER A 48 9.14 4.34 -4.15
CA SER A 48 7.79 3.77 -4.22
C SER A 48 6.89 4.49 -5.22
N LEU A 49 7.18 5.77 -5.49
CA LEU A 49 6.43 6.64 -6.41
C LEU A 49 7.42 7.29 -7.38
N PRO A 50 7.96 6.54 -8.36
CA PRO A 50 9.07 7.02 -9.18
C PRO A 50 8.68 8.01 -10.27
N LYS A 51 7.39 8.16 -10.57
CA LYS A 51 6.91 9.05 -11.63
C LYS A 51 6.28 10.32 -11.05
N ASP A 52 6.27 11.38 -11.87
CA ASP A 52 5.56 12.61 -11.54
C ASP A 52 4.07 12.34 -11.35
N TRP A 53 3.39 13.20 -10.61
CA TRP A 53 1.97 12.99 -10.25
C TRP A 53 1.07 12.83 -11.47
N HIS A 54 1.37 13.49 -12.59
CA HIS A 54 0.56 13.44 -13.82
C HIS A 54 0.93 12.29 -14.75
N GLU A 55 2.05 11.59 -14.49
CA GLU A 55 2.54 10.47 -15.29
C GLU A 55 2.37 9.12 -14.59
N THR A 56 2.06 9.13 -13.30
CA THR A 56 1.96 7.90 -12.51
C THR A 56 0.75 7.07 -12.91
N ASP A 57 0.93 5.76 -12.93
CA ASP A 57 -0.15 4.79 -13.13
C ASP A 57 -0.95 4.55 -11.85
N ASN A 58 -0.47 5.01 -10.70
CA ASN A 58 -1.16 4.87 -9.41
C ASN A 58 -2.28 5.90 -9.30
N ILE A 59 -3.48 5.50 -9.70
CA ILE A 59 -4.67 6.36 -9.69
C ILE A 59 -5.15 6.62 -8.27
N HIS A 60 -5.06 5.63 -7.39
CA HIS A 60 -5.45 5.71 -5.99
C HIS A 60 -4.23 5.57 -5.10
N LEU A 61 -4.02 6.55 -4.23
CA LEU A 61 -2.95 6.53 -3.25
C LEU A 61 -3.56 6.15 -1.90
N CYS A 62 -2.89 5.26 -1.17
CA CYS A 62 -3.34 4.87 0.16
C CYS A 62 -2.16 4.59 1.08
N THR A 63 -2.44 4.63 2.37
CA THR A 63 -1.52 4.17 3.40
C THR A 63 -1.82 2.72 3.77
N ILE A 64 -0.93 2.12 4.55
CA ILE A 64 -1.17 0.76 5.07
C ILE A 64 -2.45 0.73 5.92
N LYS A 65 -2.66 1.76 6.75
CA LYS A 65 -3.89 1.86 7.56
C LYS A 65 -5.14 1.92 6.69
N ASP A 66 -5.12 2.70 5.61
CA ASP A 66 -6.26 2.81 4.70
C ASP A 66 -6.63 1.46 4.09
N PHE A 67 -5.62 0.70 3.66
CA PHE A 67 -5.86 -0.62 3.08
C PHE A 67 -6.46 -1.59 4.10
N GLU A 68 -5.93 -1.61 5.32
CA GLU A 68 -6.45 -2.49 6.37
C GLU A 68 -7.87 -2.12 6.79
N ILE A 69 -8.19 -0.83 6.83
CA ILE A 69 -9.55 -0.35 7.08
C ILE A 69 -10.49 -0.84 5.97
N LEU A 70 -10.09 -0.72 4.72
CA LEU A 70 -10.89 -1.20 3.59
C LEU A 70 -11.15 -2.70 3.68
N CYS A 71 -10.14 -3.48 4.02
CA CYS A 71 -10.30 -4.94 4.21
C CYS A 71 -11.30 -5.24 5.32
N ASN A 72 -11.19 -4.55 6.44
CA ASN A 72 -12.10 -4.74 7.58
C ASN A 72 -13.54 -4.39 7.22
N GLU A 73 -13.76 -3.27 6.56
CA GLU A 73 -15.09 -2.82 6.13
C GLU A 73 -15.70 -3.74 5.06
N SER A 74 -14.87 -4.41 4.29
CA SER A 74 -15.30 -5.31 3.22
C SER A 74 -15.39 -6.77 3.67
N SER A 75 -15.17 -7.05 4.95
CA SER A 75 -15.16 -8.39 5.53
C SER A 75 -14.12 -9.31 4.89
N ILE A 76 -12.99 -8.74 4.50
CA ILE A 76 -11.86 -9.47 3.93
C ILE A 76 -10.87 -9.79 5.05
N ASN A 77 -10.49 -11.06 5.16
CA ASN A 77 -9.54 -11.51 6.17
C ASN A 77 -8.11 -11.32 5.70
N ILE A 78 -7.29 -10.69 6.52
CA ILE A 78 -5.86 -10.59 6.29
C ILE A 78 -5.19 -11.76 7.01
N ILE A 79 -4.61 -12.68 6.23
CA ILE A 79 -3.97 -13.89 6.75
C ILE A 79 -2.53 -13.61 7.14
N GLU A 80 -1.80 -12.89 6.30
CA GLU A 80 -0.39 -12.60 6.49
C GLU A 80 -0.07 -11.19 6.02
N ARG A 81 0.86 -10.52 6.73
CA ARG A 81 1.37 -9.20 6.39
C ARG A 81 2.89 -9.26 6.30
N ARG A 82 3.45 -8.67 5.26
CA ARG A 82 4.89 -8.47 5.12
C ARG A 82 5.17 -7.03 4.74
N PHE A 83 6.14 -6.42 5.41
CA PHE A 83 6.47 -5.02 5.22
C PHE A 83 7.91 -4.88 4.77
N PHE A 84 8.13 -4.07 3.74
CA PHE A 84 9.43 -3.89 3.11
C PHE A 84 9.84 -2.41 3.18
N ASN A 85 11.13 -2.17 3.38
CA ASN A 85 11.69 -0.82 3.35
C ASN A 85 11.94 -0.36 1.90
N SER A 86 12.49 0.85 1.73
CA SER A 86 12.77 1.44 0.41
C SER A 86 13.75 0.61 -0.43
N SER A 87 14.57 -0.22 0.20
CA SER A 87 15.51 -1.12 -0.48
C SER A 87 14.88 -2.45 -0.89
N GLY A 88 13.62 -2.67 -0.57
CA GLY A 88 12.90 -3.91 -0.87
C GLY A 88 13.17 -5.05 0.12
N ASN A 89 13.79 -4.77 1.26
CA ASN A 89 14.10 -5.74 2.31
C ASN A 89 13.15 -5.58 3.49
N GLU A 90 12.85 -6.67 4.17
CA GLU A 90 12.14 -6.60 5.45
C GLU A 90 13.05 -5.93 6.48
N SER A 91 12.49 -5.01 7.28
CA SER A 91 13.24 -4.33 8.33
C SER A 91 12.47 -4.34 9.64
N LEU A 92 13.22 -4.24 10.74
CA LEU A 92 12.62 -4.19 12.07
C LEU A 92 11.75 -2.93 12.25
N LEU A 93 12.21 -1.78 11.75
CA LEU A 93 11.46 -0.52 11.83
C LEU A 93 10.14 -0.63 11.06
N ALA A 94 10.15 -1.25 9.88
CA ALA A 94 8.93 -1.47 9.10
C ALA A 94 7.95 -2.39 9.82
N LYS A 95 8.43 -3.37 10.59
CA LYS A 95 7.57 -4.24 11.40
C LYS A 95 6.99 -3.55 12.62
N ILE A 96 7.78 -2.71 13.29
CA ILE A 96 7.35 -1.99 14.51
C ILE A 96 6.34 -0.91 14.19
N SER A 97 6.60 -0.10 13.15
CA SER A 97 5.72 0.99 12.74
C SER A 97 5.56 0.96 11.22
N PRO A 98 4.75 0.02 10.69
CA PRO A 98 4.66 -0.19 9.25
C PRO A 98 4.08 1.01 8.50
N ASN A 99 3.12 1.72 9.09
CA ASN A 99 2.49 2.85 8.43
C ASN A 99 3.45 4.02 8.18
N LEU A 100 4.53 4.10 8.95
CA LEU A 100 5.53 5.16 8.85
C LEU A 100 6.82 4.72 8.14
N PHE A 101 7.27 3.50 8.39
CA PHE A 101 8.59 3.02 7.94
C PHE A 101 8.55 1.97 6.82
N ALA A 102 7.40 1.39 6.51
CA ALA A 102 7.29 0.50 5.37
C ALA A 102 7.07 1.30 4.08
N ALA A 103 7.90 1.02 3.07
CA ALA A 103 7.71 1.61 1.74
C ALA A 103 6.67 0.83 0.94
N THR A 104 6.62 -0.48 1.13
CA THR A 104 5.69 -1.39 0.45
C THR A 104 5.18 -2.42 1.44
N ALA A 105 3.94 -2.82 1.29
CA ALA A 105 3.35 -3.91 2.05
C ALA A 105 2.83 -4.99 1.11
N MET A 106 2.99 -6.24 1.54
CA MET A 106 2.42 -7.41 0.87
C MET A 106 1.44 -8.07 1.81
N TYR A 107 0.23 -8.32 1.33
CA TYR A 107 -0.84 -8.95 2.10
C TYR A 107 -1.28 -10.24 1.46
N LYS A 108 -1.46 -11.26 2.28
CA LYS A 108 -2.17 -12.47 1.91
C LYS A 108 -3.57 -12.35 2.50
N ILE A 109 -4.57 -12.39 1.64
CA ILE A 109 -5.96 -12.13 2.00
C ILE A 109 -6.85 -13.28 1.57
N SER A 110 -8.00 -13.40 2.23
CA SER A 110 -9.07 -14.35 1.90
C SER A 110 -10.43 -13.74 2.16
N GLN A 111 -11.42 -14.39 1.63
CA GLN A 111 -12.82 -14.00 1.89
C GLN A 111 -13.24 -14.28 3.33
#